data_64a2d428412f2b18c90967118e5e6c24
#
_entry.id   64a2d428412f2b18c90967118e5e6c24
#
_cell.length_a   1.000
_cell.length_b   1.000
_cell.length_c   1.000
_cell.angle_alpha   90.00
_cell.angle_beta   90.00
_cell.angle_gamma   90.00
#
_symmetry.space_group_name_H-M   'P 1'
#
loop_
_entity.id
_entity.type
_entity.pdbx_description
1 polymer ?
#
loop_
_entity_poly.entity_id
_entity_poly.type
_entity_poly.pdbx_seq_one_letter_code
_entity_poly.pdbx_strand_id
1 'polypeptide(L)'
;GLTYSLVMGSEKERRAALARKAMIYIINRENISWLVEHTTWRFDALVIDELSSFKSAKAQRFKALKKVRPLCSRVIGLTGTPAPNTLIELWPQMYLLDMGQRLGRFLTHYRERFFVPDKRNREIVYSYKLREGAEQKIYELIGDICISMKATDHLKMPELTMNRVEVHLSAQEQKLYDTLKREMLLQLKDGEIDAVNAAALSGKLLQMANGAVYDSQGRTVTIHDRKLDALEDLAEAANGKPVLVAYWFKHDLARIQKRFTESRVIDTSRDISDWNAGRISMGLLHPASGGHGLNLQEGGSTVIWYGLTWSLELYQQLNARLWRQGQSAGAVVIHHIVAAGTHDEDVMRALERKDVGQAALIAAVKAQMEVSHERKD
;
A
#
# COMPACT_ATOMS: atom_id res chain seq x y z
N GLY A 1 24.38 25.90 -3.05
CA GLY A 1 23.39 24.88 -2.75
C GLY A 1 23.00 24.11 -4.00
N LEU A 2 22.38 22.94 -3.86
CA LEU A 2 21.88 22.14 -4.97
C LEU A 2 20.71 22.86 -5.66
N THR A 3 20.75 22.96 -7.00
CA THR A 3 19.65 23.50 -7.79
C THR A 3 18.71 22.37 -8.24
N TYR A 4 17.39 22.64 -8.25
CA TYR A 4 16.40 21.66 -8.66
C TYR A 4 15.36 22.24 -9.63
N SER A 5 14.72 21.38 -10.41
CA SER A 5 13.60 21.71 -11.28
C SER A 5 12.46 20.72 -11.10
N LEU A 6 11.25 21.21 -10.89
CA LEU A 6 10.03 20.39 -10.75
C LEU A 6 9.42 20.15 -12.14
N VAL A 7 9.46 18.89 -12.60
CA VAL A 7 8.96 18.48 -13.92
C VAL A 7 7.52 17.95 -13.74
N MET A 8 6.59 18.87 -13.52
CA MET A 8 5.19 18.60 -13.18
C MET A 8 4.24 19.43 -14.02
N GLY A 9 2.92 19.17 -13.90
CA GLY A 9 1.87 19.92 -14.60
C GLY A 9 1.66 19.47 -16.04
N SER A 10 1.23 20.38 -16.90
CA SER A 10 1.01 20.16 -18.33
C SER A 10 2.30 19.80 -19.07
N GLU A 11 2.17 19.24 -20.27
CA GLU A 11 3.34 18.91 -21.09
C GLU A 11 4.22 20.14 -21.37
N LYS A 12 3.61 21.29 -21.63
CA LYS A 12 4.32 22.56 -21.86
C LYS A 12 5.17 22.97 -20.63
N GLU A 13 4.60 22.84 -19.44
CA GLU A 13 5.29 23.14 -18.18
C GLU A 13 6.43 22.16 -17.92
N ARG A 14 6.21 20.86 -18.15
CA ARG A 14 7.25 19.83 -18.00
C ARG A 14 8.41 20.06 -18.97
N ARG A 15 8.15 20.42 -20.23
CA ARG A 15 9.19 20.75 -21.22
C ARG A 15 9.97 22.00 -20.80
N ALA A 16 9.29 23.04 -20.32
CA ALA A 16 9.94 24.23 -19.81
C ALA A 16 10.80 23.94 -18.56
N ALA A 17 10.32 23.08 -17.66
CA ALA A 17 11.08 22.65 -16.48
C ALA A 17 12.33 21.85 -16.85
N LEU A 18 12.26 20.96 -17.85
CA LEU A 18 13.41 20.23 -18.37
C LEU A 18 14.42 21.12 -19.09
N ALA A 19 13.99 22.21 -19.71
CA ALA A 19 14.90 23.15 -20.38
C ALA A 19 15.74 23.99 -19.40
N ARG A 20 15.30 24.10 -18.14
CA ARG A 20 16.08 24.79 -17.09
C ARG A 20 17.32 24.00 -16.74
N LYS A 21 18.44 24.66 -16.55
CA LYS A 21 19.66 24.03 -16.03
C LYS A 21 19.52 23.82 -14.53
N ALA A 22 19.48 22.56 -14.09
CA ALA A 22 19.43 22.19 -12.70
C ALA A 22 20.28 20.95 -12.43
N MET A 23 20.69 20.74 -11.19
CA MET A 23 21.42 19.53 -10.78
C MET A 23 20.46 18.36 -10.52
N ILE A 24 19.24 18.66 -10.05
CA ILE A 24 18.21 17.67 -9.71
C ILE A 24 16.93 18.00 -10.49
N TYR A 25 16.35 16.98 -11.10
CA TYR A 25 15.04 17.05 -11.75
C TYR A 25 14.09 16.12 -11.02
N ILE A 26 12.98 16.65 -10.52
CA ILE A 26 11.98 15.91 -9.75
C ILE A 26 10.75 15.72 -10.63
N ILE A 27 10.36 14.48 -10.86
CA ILE A 27 9.23 14.12 -11.70
C ILE A 27 8.34 13.09 -11.01
N ASN A 28 7.03 13.18 -11.22
CA ASN A 28 6.10 12.16 -10.78
C ASN A 28 6.30 10.86 -11.58
N ARG A 29 6.25 9.73 -10.91
CA ARG A 29 6.43 8.40 -11.53
C ARG A 29 5.41 8.09 -12.64
N GLU A 30 4.22 8.68 -12.60
CA GLU A 30 3.21 8.57 -13.66
C GLU A 30 3.68 9.18 -14.98
N ASN A 31 4.56 10.18 -14.93
CA ASN A 31 5.10 10.88 -16.08
C ASN A 31 6.40 10.25 -16.62
N ILE A 32 6.88 9.15 -16.06
CA ILE A 32 8.13 8.49 -16.50
C ILE A 32 8.04 7.98 -17.94
N SER A 33 6.92 7.36 -18.34
CA SER A 33 6.73 6.91 -19.72
C SER A 33 6.82 8.08 -20.69
N TRP A 34 6.16 9.18 -20.37
CA TRP A 34 6.24 10.42 -21.16
C TRP A 34 7.67 10.95 -21.24
N LEU A 35 8.41 11.01 -20.12
CA LEU A 35 9.79 11.50 -20.10
C LEU A 35 10.67 10.68 -21.04
N VAL A 36 10.58 9.35 -20.97
CA VAL A 36 11.41 8.45 -21.79
C VAL A 36 11.04 8.49 -23.28
N GLU A 37 9.76 8.70 -23.61
CA GLU A 37 9.26 8.68 -24.98
C GLU A 37 9.43 10.02 -25.70
N HIS A 38 9.38 11.14 -24.97
CA HIS A 38 9.32 12.48 -25.55
C HIS A 38 10.58 13.33 -25.31
N THR A 39 11.59 12.78 -24.64
CA THR A 39 12.84 13.51 -24.38
C THR A 39 14.07 12.65 -24.60
N THR A 40 15.21 13.27 -24.87
CA THR A 40 16.50 12.57 -24.87
C THR A 40 16.95 12.37 -23.43
N TRP A 41 17.22 11.12 -23.04
CA TRP A 41 17.73 10.80 -21.72
C TRP A 41 19.15 11.36 -21.52
N ARG A 42 19.35 12.11 -20.44
CA ARG A 42 20.61 12.78 -20.13
C ARG A 42 21.01 12.71 -18.66
N PHE A 43 20.36 11.84 -17.92
CA PHE A 43 20.53 11.74 -16.47
C PHE A 43 21.46 10.57 -16.12
N ASP A 44 22.54 10.86 -15.39
CA ASP A 44 23.54 9.87 -14.99
C ASP A 44 23.10 9.09 -13.76
N ALA A 45 22.38 9.74 -12.84
CA ALA A 45 21.87 9.15 -11.62
C ALA A 45 20.35 9.15 -11.59
N LEU A 46 19.77 8.09 -11.07
CA LEU A 46 18.34 7.91 -10.90
C LEU A 46 18.05 7.54 -9.45
N VAL A 47 17.23 8.35 -8.76
CA VAL A 47 16.69 8.02 -7.44
C VAL A 47 15.21 7.71 -7.62
N ILE A 48 14.79 6.52 -7.23
CA ILE A 48 13.42 6.05 -7.32
C ILE A 48 12.85 6.01 -5.90
N ASP A 49 12.03 7.01 -5.58
CA ASP A 49 11.24 7.00 -4.35
C ASP A 49 10.04 6.06 -4.54
N GLU A 50 9.72 5.28 -3.51
CA GLU A 50 8.73 4.21 -3.53
C GLU A 50 8.99 3.20 -4.67
N LEU A 51 10.17 2.54 -4.60
CA LEU A 51 10.60 1.55 -5.60
C LEU A 51 9.60 0.39 -5.75
N SER A 52 8.85 0.04 -4.70
CA SER A 52 7.76 -0.94 -4.73
C SER A 52 6.68 -0.63 -5.77
N SER A 53 6.54 0.62 -6.19
CA SER A 53 5.64 1.00 -7.28
C SER A 53 6.02 0.38 -8.63
N PHE A 54 7.25 -0.11 -8.78
CA PHE A 54 7.76 -0.80 -9.97
C PHE A 54 7.73 -2.33 -9.86
N LYS A 55 6.97 -2.88 -8.92
CA LYS A 55 6.85 -4.32 -8.65
C LYS A 55 6.28 -5.18 -9.79
N SER A 56 5.74 -4.58 -10.84
CA SER A 56 5.20 -5.30 -12.01
C SER A 56 6.07 -5.13 -13.26
N ALA A 57 6.64 -6.22 -13.75
CA ALA A 57 7.39 -6.24 -15.00
C ALA A 57 6.54 -5.92 -16.24
N LYS A 58 5.21 -6.04 -16.15
CA LYS A 58 4.26 -5.71 -17.23
C LYS A 58 3.93 -4.22 -17.27
N ALA A 59 4.15 -3.45 -16.20
CA ALA A 59 3.81 -2.04 -16.09
C ALA A 59 4.59 -1.18 -17.09
N GLN A 60 3.91 -0.21 -17.74
CA GLN A 60 4.54 0.66 -18.75
C GLN A 60 5.70 1.45 -18.14
N ARG A 61 5.56 1.98 -16.92
CA ARG A 61 6.63 2.70 -16.23
C ARG A 61 7.89 1.86 -16.00
N PHE A 62 7.76 0.56 -15.68
CA PHE A 62 8.91 -0.34 -15.61
C PHE A 62 9.55 -0.53 -16.98
N LYS A 63 8.75 -0.80 -18.03
CA LYS A 63 9.25 -0.97 -19.39
C LYS A 63 9.96 0.30 -19.90
N ALA A 64 9.45 1.48 -19.54
CA ALA A 64 10.05 2.76 -19.89
C ALA A 64 11.42 2.91 -19.21
N LEU A 65 11.52 2.77 -17.89
CA LEU A 65 12.79 2.88 -17.17
C LEU A 65 13.79 1.80 -17.59
N LYS A 66 13.34 0.59 -17.87
CA LYS A 66 14.21 -0.49 -18.38
C LYS A 66 14.97 -0.09 -19.65
N LYS A 67 14.35 0.71 -20.56
CA LYS A 67 15.00 1.16 -21.80
C LYS A 67 16.18 2.11 -21.53
N VAL A 68 16.04 2.99 -20.56
CA VAL A 68 17.04 4.03 -20.24
C VAL A 68 17.96 3.64 -19.09
N ARG A 69 17.66 2.56 -18.39
CA ARG A 69 18.49 2.07 -17.28
C ARG A 69 19.98 1.91 -17.62
N PRO A 70 20.37 1.38 -18.81
CA PRO A 70 21.77 1.26 -19.18
C PRO A 70 22.51 2.60 -19.34
N LEU A 71 21.76 3.70 -19.47
CA LEU A 71 22.32 5.06 -19.59
C LEU A 71 22.57 5.70 -18.22
N CYS A 72 22.15 5.07 -17.12
CA CYS A 72 22.36 5.57 -15.78
C CYS A 72 23.55 4.84 -15.12
N SER A 73 24.55 5.60 -14.69
CA SER A 73 25.72 5.06 -13.98
C SER A 73 25.36 4.63 -12.56
N ARG A 74 24.42 5.33 -11.92
CA ARG A 74 23.95 5.03 -10.54
C ARG A 74 22.44 5.01 -10.44
N VAL A 75 21.92 4.00 -9.78
CA VAL A 75 20.49 3.93 -9.42
C VAL A 75 20.33 3.62 -7.93
N ILE A 76 19.49 4.40 -7.27
CA ILE A 76 19.14 4.24 -5.85
C ILE A 76 17.62 4.04 -5.78
N GLY A 77 17.17 3.01 -5.09
CA GLY A 77 15.77 2.73 -4.83
C GLY A 77 15.46 2.87 -3.35
N LEU A 78 14.40 3.60 -3.02
CA LEU A 78 13.89 3.77 -1.66
C LEU A 78 12.52 3.11 -1.58
N THR A 79 12.28 2.30 -0.57
CA THR A 79 10.97 1.70 -0.32
C THR A 79 10.83 1.22 1.12
N GLY A 80 9.66 1.40 1.70
CA GLY A 80 9.29 0.81 3.00
C GLY A 80 8.73 -0.61 2.85
N THR A 81 8.25 -0.99 1.66
CA THR A 81 7.54 -2.25 1.40
C THR A 81 8.07 -2.95 0.14
N PRO A 82 9.28 -3.55 0.17
CA PRO A 82 9.93 -4.06 -1.04
C PRO A 82 9.17 -5.23 -1.71
N ALA A 83 8.50 -6.09 -0.93
CA ALA A 83 7.76 -7.24 -1.46
C ALA A 83 6.41 -7.42 -0.74
N PRO A 84 5.44 -6.50 -0.94
CA PRO A 84 4.23 -6.47 -0.12
C PRO A 84 3.29 -7.66 -0.32
N ASN A 85 3.41 -8.41 -1.41
CA ASN A 85 2.59 -9.58 -1.67
C ASN A 85 3.40 -10.87 -1.86
N THR A 86 4.41 -10.85 -2.72
CA THR A 86 5.25 -12.01 -3.02
C THR A 86 6.67 -11.59 -3.38
N LEU A 87 7.66 -12.49 -3.16
CA LEU A 87 9.04 -12.24 -3.58
C LEU A 87 9.24 -12.17 -5.11
N ILE A 88 8.25 -12.55 -5.92
CA ILE A 88 8.26 -12.32 -7.38
C ILE A 88 8.36 -10.81 -7.68
N GLU A 89 7.75 -9.98 -6.83
CA GLU A 89 7.72 -8.52 -6.97
C GLU A 89 9.10 -7.86 -6.80
N LEU A 90 10.08 -8.57 -6.24
CA LEU A 90 11.47 -8.09 -6.11
C LEU A 90 12.19 -8.04 -7.46
N TRP A 91 11.91 -8.97 -8.38
CA TRP A 91 12.66 -9.06 -9.63
C TRP A 91 12.67 -7.75 -10.44
N PRO A 92 11.54 -7.10 -10.76
CA PRO A 92 11.59 -5.85 -11.53
C PRO A 92 12.25 -4.71 -10.77
N GLN A 93 12.13 -4.66 -9.46
CA GLN A 93 12.78 -3.67 -8.61
C GLN A 93 14.31 -3.85 -8.66
N MET A 94 14.77 -5.06 -8.39
CA MET A 94 16.21 -5.41 -8.45
C MET A 94 16.80 -5.23 -9.85
N TYR A 95 16.01 -5.54 -10.90
CA TYR A 95 16.44 -5.31 -12.27
C TYR A 95 16.75 -3.83 -12.55
N LEU A 96 15.97 -2.90 -12.02
CA LEU A 96 16.23 -1.46 -12.13
C LEU A 96 17.51 -1.05 -11.38
N LEU A 97 17.86 -1.72 -10.30
CA LEU A 97 19.09 -1.43 -9.55
C LEU A 97 20.34 -1.99 -10.21
N ASP A 98 20.33 -3.24 -10.69
CA ASP A 98 21.51 -3.97 -11.11
C ASP A 98 21.46 -4.59 -12.52
N MET A 99 20.41 -4.34 -13.31
CA MET A 99 20.18 -4.90 -14.65
C MET A 99 20.14 -6.44 -14.69
N GLY A 100 19.73 -7.06 -13.57
CA GLY A 100 19.57 -8.50 -13.46
C GLY A 100 20.87 -9.26 -13.15
N GLN A 101 21.88 -8.60 -12.58
CA GLN A 101 23.13 -9.26 -12.17
C GLN A 101 22.87 -10.30 -11.07
N ARG A 102 21.96 -10.04 -10.12
CA ARG A 102 21.68 -10.91 -8.97
C ARG A 102 20.54 -11.88 -9.20
N LEU A 103 19.38 -11.36 -9.60
CA LEU A 103 18.17 -12.18 -9.77
C LEU A 103 17.96 -12.69 -11.21
N GLY A 104 18.90 -12.40 -12.12
CA GLY A 104 18.83 -12.81 -13.52
C GLY A 104 18.15 -11.78 -14.42
N ARG A 105 18.53 -11.81 -15.71
CA ARG A 105 18.06 -10.84 -16.72
C ARG A 105 16.60 -11.04 -17.14
N PHE A 106 16.03 -12.23 -16.90
CA PHE A 106 14.69 -12.60 -17.35
C PHE A 106 13.84 -13.07 -16.16
N LEU A 107 12.64 -12.53 -16.06
CA LEU A 107 11.66 -12.91 -15.03
C LEU A 107 11.29 -14.40 -15.10
N THR A 108 11.26 -14.98 -16.29
CA THR A 108 11.00 -16.41 -16.50
C THR A 108 12.04 -17.27 -15.78
N HIS A 109 13.34 -16.99 -15.97
CA HIS A 109 14.42 -17.71 -15.30
C HIS A 109 14.37 -17.53 -13.77
N TYR A 110 14.06 -16.32 -13.29
CA TYR A 110 13.87 -16.07 -11.87
C TYR A 110 12.73 -16.93 -11.29
N ARG A 111 11.60 -17.01 -11.99
CA ARG A 111 10.47 -17.86 -11.60
C ARG A 111 10.83 -19.34 -11.61
N GLU A 112 11.43 -19.83 -12.68
CA GLU A 112 11.87 -21.23 -12.81
C GLU A 112 12.86 -21.63 -11.71
N ARG A 113 13.77 -20.74 -11.36
CA ARG A 113 14.80 -21.00 -10.34
C ARG A 113 14.25 -21.04 -8.92
N PHE A 114 13.35 -20.15 -8.56
CA PHE A 114 12.95 -19.92 -7.17
C PHE A 114 11.50 -20.24 -6.86
N PHE A 115 10.67 -20.53 -7.85
CA PHE A 115 9.25 -20.73 -7.65
C PHE A 115 8.75 -22.00 -8.35
N VAL A 116 7.59 -22.47 -7.89
CA VAL A 116 6.78 -23.51 -8.54
C VAL A 116 5.39 -22.96 -8.82
N PRO A 117 4.71 -23.37 -9.90
CA PRO A 117 3.30 -23.06 -10.10
C PRO A 117 2.46 -23.58 -8.94
N ASP A 118 1.57 -22.74 -8.41
CA ASP A 118 0.67 -23.08 -7.30
C ASP A 118 -0.76 -23.28 -7.81
N LYS A 119 -1.37 -22.21 -8.34
CA LYS A 119 -2.70 -22.28 -8.96
C LYS A 119 -2.58 -22.13 -10.46
N ARG A 120 -3.06 -23.11 -11.21
CA ARG A 120 -3.02 -23.09 -12.67
C ARG A 120 -4.31 -23.63 -13.28
N ASN A 121 -4.71 -23.10 -14.41
CA ASN A 121 -5.55 -23.75 -15.39
C ASN A 121 -4.66 -24.44 -16.44
N ARG A 122 -5.24 -25.18 -17.40
CA ARG A 122 -4.47 -25.97 -18.40
C ARG A 122 -3.30 -25.21 -19.03
N GLU A 123 -3.46 -23.91 -19.31
CA GLU A 123 -2.47 -23.09 -20.01
C GLU A 123 -1.93 -21.90 -19.20
N ILE A 124 -2.63 -21.45 -18.13
CA ILE A 124 -2.30 -20.23 -17.40
C ILE A 124 -1.97 -20.54 -15.95
N VAL A 125 -0.81 -20.04 -15.50
CA VAL A 125 -0.43 -20.07 -14.10
C VAL A 125 -0.87 -18.75 -13.44
N TYR A 126 -1.76 -18.82 -12.47
CA TYR A 126 -2.31 -17.68 -11.75
C TYR A 126 -1.48 -17.27 -10.55
N SER A 127 -0.88 -18.26 -9.86
CA SER A 127 -0.01 -17.99 -8.71
C SER A 127 1.20 -18.92 -8.67
N TYR A 128 2.23 -18.45 -7.97
CA TYR A 128 3.47 -19.17 -7.77
C TYR A 128 3.77 -19.27 -6.28
N LYS A 129 4.33 -20.39 -5.87
CA LYS A 129 4.82 -20.65 -4.51
C LYS A 129 6.34 -20.75 -4.53
N LEU A 130 7.00 -20.29 -3.48
CA LEU A 130 8.45 -20.44 -3.33
C LEU A 130 8.83 -21.92 -3.25
N ARG A 131 9.97 -22.25 -3.84
CA ARG A 131 10.64 -23.53 -3.61
C ARG A 131 11.22 -23.55 -2.19
N GLU A 132 11.43 -24.71 -1.64
CA GLU A 132 12.10 -24.88 -0.36
C GLU A 132 13.51 -24.27 -0.38
N GLY A 133 13.84 -23.46 0.62
CA GLY A 133 15.10 -22.74 0.73
C GLY A 133 15.32 -21.61 -0.29
N ALA A 134 14.35 -21.33 -1.18
CA ALA A 134 14.48 -20.28 -2.20
C ALA A 134 14.47 -18.88 -1.59
N GLU A 135 13.72 -18.68 -0.52
CA GLU A 135 13.63 -17.40 0.18
C GLU A 135 14.98 -16.95 0.67
N GLN A 136 15.67 -17.80 1.42
CA GLN A 136 17.00 -17.53 1.95
C GLN A 136 18.01 -17.22 0.83
N LYS A 137 18.00 -17.98 -0.26
CA LYS A 137 18.88 -17.76 -1.41
C LYS A 137 18.62 -16.42 -2.10
N ILE A 138 17.36 -15.98 -2.19
CA ILE A 138 17.03 -14.66 -2.74
C ILE A 138 17.63 -13.56 -1.85
N TYR A 139 17.48 -13.68 -0.53
CA TYR A 139 18.01 -12.70 0.43
C TYR A 139 19.54 -12.61 0.39
N GLU A 140 20.22 -13.74 0.31
CA GLU A 140 21.67 -13.80 0.16
C GLU A 140 22.14 -13.09 -1.12
N LEU A 141 21.42 -13.26 -2.23
CA LEU A 141 21.78 -12.67 -3.52
C LEU A 141 21.63 -11.14 -3.54
N ILE A 142 20.70 -10.57 -2.79
CA ILE A 142 20.44 -9.12 -2.81
C ILE A 142 21.08 -8.38 -1.62
N GLY A 143 21.56 -9.09 -0.61
CA GLY A 143 22.00 -8.53 0.67
C GLY A 143 23.16 -7.54 0.55
N ASP A 144 24.02 -7.68 -0.45
CA ASP A 144 25.18 -6.82 -0.67
C ASP A 144 24.86 -5.43 -1.25
N ILE A 145 23.66 -5.23 -1.81
CA ILE A 145 23.23 -3.93 -2.36
C ILE A 145 21.98 -3.35 -1.67
N CYS A 146 21.42 -4.07 -0.70
CA CYS A 146 20.25 -3.63 0.05
C CYS A 146 20.65 -3.22 1.46
N ILE A 147 20.19 -2.05 1.89
CA ILE A 147 20.33 -1.56 3.26
C ILE A 147 18.92 -1.50 3.86
N SER A 148 18.73 -2.13 5.01
CA SER A 148 17.49 -2.06 5.75
C SER A 148 17.64 -1.26 7.03
N MET A 149 16.79 -0.23 7.19
CA MET A 149 16.72 0.60 8.38
C MET A 149 15.29 0.62 8.89
N LYS A 150 15.08 0.26 10.16
CA LYS A 150 13.79 0.47 10.82
C LYS A 150 13.80 1.85 11.49
N ALA A 151 12.74 2.61 11.33
CA ALA A 151 12.60 3.90 11.99
C ALA A 151 12.73 3.78 13.51
N THR A 152 12.20 2.72 14.09
CA THR A 152 12.30 2.40 15.54
C THR A 152 13.73 2.19 16.05
N ASP A 153 14.67 1.81 15.19
CA ASP A 153 16.06 1.56 15.59
C ASP A 153 16.88 2.86 15.68
N HIS A 154 16.44 3.93 15.02
CA HIS A 154 17.21 5.16 14.85
C HIS A 154 16.47 6.43 15.27
N LEU A 155 15.16 6.38 15.41
CA LEU A 155 14.29 7.54 15.65
C LEU A 155 13.48 7.33 16.93
N LYS A 156 13.20 8.43 17.64
CA LYS A 156 12.23 8.41 18.73
C LYS A 156 10.81 8.33 18.12
N MET A 157 10.28 7.13 18.12
CA MET A 157 8.91 6.86 17.68
C MET A 157 7.96 6.87 18.87
N PRO A 158 6.70 7.34 18.71
CA PRO A 158 5.68 7.17 19.75
C PRO A 158 5.36 5.69 19.95
N GLU A 159 4.86 5.33 21.11
CA GLU A 159 4.31 3.98 21.34
C GLU A 159 3.17 3.69 20.34
N LEU A 160 3.10 2.45 19.86
CA LEU A 160 2.07 2.01 18.94
C LEU A 160 1.15 1.00 19.60
N THR A 161 -0.13 1.34 19.68
CA THR A 161 -1.17 0.42 20.16
C THR A 161 -2.12 0.08 19.02
N MET A 162 -2.30 -1.22 18.77
CA MET A 162 -3.25 -1.71 17.77
C MET A 162 -4.39 -2.43 18.45
N ASN A 163 -5.63 -2.02 18.16
CA ASN A 163 -6.84 -2.58 18.73
C ASN A 163 -7.73 -3.14 17.62
N ARG A 164 -8.26 -4.32 17.82
CA ARG A 164 -9.34 -4.89 17.02
C ARG A 164 -10.66 -4.65 17.74
N VAL A 165 -11.56 -3.92 17.10
CA VAL A 165 -12.91 -3.64 17.58
C VAL A 165 -13.87 -4.52 16.79
N GLU A 166 -14.37 -5.56 17.40
CA GLU A 166 -15.29 -6.51 16.76
C GLU A 166 -16.72 -5.99 16.83
N VAL A 167 -17.39 -6.02 15.68
CA VAL A 167 -18.83 -5.78 15.58
C VAL A 167 -19.53 -7.07 15.14
N HIS A 168 -20.67 -7.35 15.73
CA HIS A 168 -21.44 -8.55 15.44
C HIS A 168 -22.68 -8.21 14.65
N LEU A 169 -22.88 -8.91 13.54
CA LEU A 169 -24.10 -8.85 12.76
C LEU A 169 -25.24 -9.53 13.53
N SER A 170 -26.46 -9.01 13.44
CA SER A 170 -27.64 -9.72 13.92
C SER A 170 -27.83 -11.01 13.14
N ALA A 171 -28.60 -11.95 13.65
CA ALA A 171 -28.89 -13.21 12.98
C ALA A 171 -29.49 -13.02 11.57
N GLN A 172 -30.29 -11.97 11.38
CA GLN A 172 -30.87 -11.64 10.07
C GLN A 172 -29.82 -11.06 9.10
N GLU A 173 -29.00 -10.13 9.58
CA GLU A 173 -27.89 -9.51 8.80
C GLU A 173 -26.86 -10.59 8.41
N GLN A 174 -26.49 -11.48 9.33
CA GLN A 174 -25.58 -12.60 9.05
C GLN A 174 -26.17 -13.58 8.02
N LYS A 175 -27.43 -13.93 8.16
CA LYS A 175 -28.12 -14.79 7.20
C LYS A 175 -28.12 -14.15 5.79
N LEU A 176 -28.36 -12.84 5.70
CA LEU A 176 -28.31 -12.13 4.42
C LEU A 176 -26.89 -12.16 3.82
N TYR A 177 -25.87 -11.89 4.64
CA TYR A 177 -24.46 -11.96 4.26
C TYR A 177 -24.10 -13.36 3.71
N ASP A 178 -24.45 -14.42 4.44
CA ASP A 178 -24.14 -15.80 4.07
C ASP A 178 -24.90 -16.26 2.82
N THR A 179 -26.14 -15.78 2.64
CA THR A 179 -26.95 -16.08 1.46
C THR A 179 -26.31 -15.46 0.22
N LEU A 180 -25.99 -14.17 0.24
CA LEU A 180 -25.35 -13.47 -0.86
C LEU A 180 -23.96 -14.04 -1.18
N LYS A 181 -23.17 -14.38 -0.15
CA LYS A 181 -21.89 -15.06 -0.32
C LYS A 181 -22.05 -16.40 -1.05
N ARG A 182 -23.04 -17.20 -0.67
CA ARG A 182 -23.33 -18.50 -1.30
C ARG A 182 -23.78 -18.34 -2.74
N GLU A 183 -24.71 -17.44 -3.02
CA GLU A 183 -25.21 -17.18 -4.36
C GLU A 183 -24.09 -16.74 -5.31
N MET A 184 -23.23 -15.83 -4.87
CA MET A 184 -22.10 -15.38 -5.65
C MET A 184 -21.07 -16.50 -5.89
N LEU A 185 -20.84 -17.38 -4.91
CA LEU A 185 -19.97 -18.54 -5.06
C LEU A 185 -20.55 -19.59 -6.03
N LEU A 186 -21.87 -19.75 -6.06
CA LEU A 186 -22.54 -20.64 -7.02
C LEU A 186 -22.40 -20.10 -8.45
N GLN A 187 -22.60 -18.81 -8.66
CA GLN A 187 -22.39 -18.17 -9.98
C GLN A 187 -20.96 -18.35 -10.50
N LEU A 188 -19.97 -18.42 -9.59
CA LEU A 188 -18.57 -18.69 -9.96
C LEU A 188 -18.28 -20.15 -10.27
N LYS A 189 -19.07 -21.10 -9.74
CA LYS A 189 -18.87 -22.55 -10.00
C LYS A 189 -19.33 -22.97 -11.40
N ASP A 190 -20.30 -22.25 -11.98
CA ASP A 190 -20.81 -22.50 -13.32
C ASP A 190 -19.95 -21.84 -14.42
N GLY A 191 -18.97 -21.02 -14.04
CA GLY A 191 -17.95 -20.41 -14.89
C GLY A 191 -16.52 -20.67 -14.42
N GLU A 192 -15.54 -20.41 -15.26
CA GLU A 192 -14.14 -20.43 -14.82
C GLU A 192 -13.91 -19.41 -13.72
N ILE A 193 -13.42 -19.86 -12.55
CA ILE A 193 -12.98 -18.96 -11.47
C ILE A 193 -11.68 -18.30 -11.92
N ASP A 194 -11.80 -17.16 -12.57
CA ASP A 194 -10.64 -16.30 -12.86
C ASP A 194 -10.36 -15.31 -11.71
N ALA A 195 -9.20 -14.67 -11.76
CA ALA A 195 -8.78 -13.71 -10.74
C ALA A 195 -9.69 -12.46 -10.69
N VAL A 196 -10.36 -12.13 -11.80
CA VAL A 196 -11.23 -10.95 -11.89
C VAL A 196 -12.54 -11.22 -11.13
N ASN A 197 -13.13 -12.40 -11.33
CA ASN A 197 -14.35 -12.80 -10.66
C ASN A 197 -14.13 -12.96 -9.14
N ALA A 198 -13.00 -13.56 -8.74
CA ALA A 198 -12.63 -13.68 -7.34
C ALA A 198 -12.41 -12.30 -6.66
N ALA A 199 -11.80 -11.35 -7.36
CA ALA A 199 -11.62 -9.98 -6.86
C ALA A 199 -12.96 -9.24 -6.73
N ALA A 200 -13.87 -9.41 -7.70
CA ALA A 200 -15.22 -8.84 -7.66
C ALA A 200 -16.03 -9.37 -6.47
N LEU A 201 -15.99 -10.70 -6.24
CA LEU A 201 -16.62 -11.33 -5.08
C LEU A 201 -16.06 -10.76 -3.78
N SER A 202 -14.72 -10.74 -3.63
CA SER A 202 -14.06 -10.19 -2.46
C SER A 202 -14.48 -8.73 -2.20
N GLY A 203 -14.54 -7.90 -3.27
CA GLY A 203 -15.01 -6.52 -3.18
C GLY A 203 -16.46 -6.41 -2.67
N LYS A 204 -17.36 -7.25 -3.14
CA LYS A 204 -18.75 -7.27 -2.69
C LYS A 204 -18.88 -7.71 -1.22
N LEU A 205 -18.15 -8.74 -0.82
CA LEU A 205 -18.16 -9.21 0.57
C LEU A 205 -17.65 -8.15 1.55
N LEU A 206 -16.62 -7.38 1.17
CA LEU A 206 -16.14 -6.25 1.98
C LEU A 206 -17.14 -5.08 2.02
N GLN A 207 -17.82 -4.78 0.90
CA GLN A 207 -18.90 -3.80 0.89
C GLN A 207 -19.98 -4.16 1.92
N MET A 208 -20.42 -5.43 1.91
CA MET A 208 -21.43 -5.93 2.84
C MET A 208 -20.95 -5.90 4.29
N ALA A 209 -19.70 -6.27 4.56
CA ALA A 209 -19.09 -6.18 5.89
C ALA A 209 -19.06 -4.74 6.40
N ASN A 210 -18.91 -3.73 5.50
CA ASN A 210 -19.01 -2.31 5.85
C ASN A 210 -20.45 -1.82 5.98
N GLY A 211 -21.45 -2.66 5.69
CA GLY A 211 -22.87 -2.40 5.95
C GLY A 211 -23.66 -1.85 4.77
N ALA A 212 -23.09 -1.83 3.56
CA ALA A 212 -23.85 -1.47 2.35
C ALA A 212 -23.21 -2.13 1.11
N VAL A 213 -23.98 -2.28 0.03
CA VAL A 213 -23.52 -2.87 -1.21
C VAL A 213 -24.09 -2.09 -2.41
N TYR A 214 -23.37 -2.04 -3.52
CA TYR A 214 -23.90 -1.51 -4.77
C TYR A 214 -24.75 -2.57 -5.47
N ASP A 215 -25.98 -2.21 -5.86
CA ASP A 215 -26.81 -3.06 -6.72
C ASP A 215 -26.29 -3.09 -8.18
N SER A 216 -27.02 -3.77 -9.06
CA SER A 216 -26.67 -3.87 -10.49
C SER A 216 -26.76 -2.53 -11.25
N GLN A 217 -27.43 -1.53 -10.68
CA GLN A 217 -27.56 -0.16 -11.24
C GLN A 217 -26.57 0.82 -10.58
N GLY A 218 -25.70 0.34 -9.69
CA GLY A 218 -24.73 1.17 -8.97
C GLY A 218 -25.33 1.97 -7.80
N ARG A 219 -26.57 1.71 -7.40
CA ARG A 219 -27.22 2.35 -6.24
C ARG A 219 -26.78 1.67 -4.96
N THR A 220 -26.61 2.45 -3.91
CA THR A 220 -26.23 1.94 -2.59
C THR A 220 -27.45 1.34 -1.87
N VAL A 221 -27.35 0.06 -1.49
CA VAL A 221 -28.32 -0.63 -0.65
C VAL A 221 -27.69 -0.82 0.74
N THR A 222 -28.28 -0.21 1.76
CA THR A 222 -27.84 -0.36 3.15
C THR A 222 -28.29 -1.71 3.69
N ILE A 223 -27.37 -2.40 4.38
CA ILE A 223 -27.60 -3.71 5.01
C ILE A 223 -27.64 -3.54 6.53
N HIS A 224 -26.65 -2.84 7.12
CA HIS A 224 -26.55 -2.57 8.55
C HIS A 224 -25.69 -1.34 8.84
N ASP A 225 -25.75 -0.84 10.08
CA ASP A 225 -24.95 0.30 10.54
C ASP A 225 -23.93 -0.08 11.64
N ARG A 226 -23.68 -1.39 11.88
CA ARG A 226 -22.84 -1.89 12.98
C ARG A 226 -21.47 -1.24 13.07
N LYS A 227 -20.79 -1.03 11.91
CA LYS A 227 -19.50 -0.32 11.90
C LYS A 227 -19.64 1.18 12.14
N LEU A 228 -20.76 1.79 11.74
CA LEU A 228 -21.04 3.21 12.04
C LEU A 228 -21.27 3.42 13.54
N ASP A 229 -21.98 2.52 14.18
CA ASP A 229 -22.21 2.57 15.63
C ASP A 229 -20.89 2.42 16.38
N ALA A 230 -20.04 1.45 16.00
CA ALA A 230 -18.71 1.31 16.58
C ALA A 230 -17.77 2.51 16.29
N LEU A 231 -17.90 3.15 15.13
CA LEU A 231 -17.16 4.38 14.82
C LEU A 231 -17.60 5.52 15.75
N GLU A 232 -18.90 5.63 16.05
CA GLU A 232 -19.45 6.61 16.99
C GLU A 232 -18.89 6.40 18.40
N ASP A 233 -18.93 5.16 18.90
CA ASP A 233 -18.36 4.80 20.21
C ASP A 233 -16.86 5.16 20.29
N LEU A 234 -16.09 4.89 19.24
CA LEU A 234 -14.66 5.21 19.20
C LEU A 234 -14.40 6.72 19.12
N ALA A 235 -15.22 7.46 18.38
CA ALA A 235 -15.12 8.90 18.29
C ALA A 235 -15.46 9.58 19.64
N GLU A 236 -16.46 9.08 20.34
CA GLU A 236 -16.81 9.54 21.70
C GLU A 236 -15.69 9.19 22.68
N ALA A 237 -15.14 7.98 22.63
CA ALA A 237 -14.03 7.55 23.48
C ALA A 237 -12.75 8.36 23.26
N ALA A 238 -12.57 8.97 22.07
CA ALA A 238 -11.46 9.89 21.81
C ALA A 238 -11.57 11.20 22.60
N ASN A 239 -12.70 11.47 23.23
CA ASN A 239 -12.95 12.59 24.15
C ASN A 239 -12.50 13.95 23.58
N GLY A 240 -12.98 14.26 22.37
CA GLY A 240 -12.71 15.50 21.66
C GLY A 240 -11.33 15.58 20.97
N LYS A 241 -10.49 14.55 21.09
CA LYS A 241 -9.26 14.47 20.31
C LYS A 241 -9.57 14.12 18.85
N PRO A 242 -8.87 14.73 17.88
CA PRO A 242 -9.07 14.42 16.48
C PRO A 242 -8.83 12.94 16.15
N VAL A 243 -9.69 12.37 15.29
CA VAL A 243 -9.57 11.00 14.79
C VAL A 243 -9.44 10.98 13.27
N LEU A 244 -8.52 10.17 12.76
CA LEU A 244 -8.34 9.95 11.32
C LEU A 244 -9.04 8.64 10.94
N VAL A 245 -10.07 8.71 10.11
CA VAL A 245 -10.88 7.56 9.70
C VAL A 245 -10.49 7.14 8.29
N ALA A 246 -10.03 5.89 8.15
CA ALA A 246 -9.74 5.26 6.87
C ALA A 246 -10.99 4.58 6.32
N TYR A 247 -11.47 5.01 5.15
CA TYR A 247 -12.61 4.41 4.45
C TYR A 247 -12.15 3.78 3.12
N TRP A 248 -12.93 2.83 2.57
CA TRP A 248 -12.54 2.15 1.35
C TRP A 248 -13.49 2.40 0.18
N PHE A 249 -14.80 2.36 0.41
CA PHE A 249 -15.81 2.54 -0.63
C PHE A 249 -16.43 3.93 -0.60
N LYS A 250 -16.93 4.41 -1.75
CA LYS A 250 -17.65 5.69 -1.82
C LYS A 250 -18.90 5.72 -0.95
N HIS A 251 -19.58 4.57 -0.82
CA HIS A 251 -20.73 4.48 0.09
C HIS A 251 -20.31 4.57 1.58
N ASP A 252 -19.12 4.11 1.95
CA ASP A 252 -18.60 4.29 3.32
C ASP A 252 -18.50 5.79 3.60
N LEU A 253 -17.83 6.53 2.70
CA LEU A 253 -17.68 7.98 2.80
C LEU A 253 -19.04 8.67 2.97
N ALA A 254 -19.99 8.40 2.08
CA ALA A 254 -21.30 9.02 2.09
C ALA A 254 -22.08 8.72 3.39
N ARG A 255 -21.99 7.48 3.89
CA ARG A 255 -22.66 7.07 5.14
C ARG A 255 -22.00 7.68 6.36
N ILE A 256 -20.67 7.74 6.41
CA ILE A 256 -19.93 8.40 7.48
C ILE A 256 -20.27 9.89 7.51
N GLN A 257 -20.21 10.60 6.38
CA GLN A 257 -20.55 12.02 6.33
C GLN A 257 -22.01 12.33 6.67
N LYS A 258 -22.93 11.42 6.37
CA LYS A 258 -24.34 11.56 6.77
C LYS A 258 -24.52 11.44 8.28
N ARG A 259 -23.77 10.54 8.95
CA ARG A 259 -23.84 10.32 10.40
C ARG A 259 -23.05 11.39 11.17
N PHE A 260 -21.87 11.76 10.66
CA PHE A 260 -20.93 12.70 11.26
C PHE A 260 -20.79 13.93 10.35
N THR A 261 -21.71 14.87 10.50
CA THR A 261 -21.77 16.07 9.64
C THR A 261 -20.57 16.98 9.78
N GLU A 262 -19.86 16.92 10.90
CA GLU A 262 -18.61 17.63 11.18
C GLU A 262 -17.38 16.98 10.50
N SER A 263 -17.52 15.77 9.94
CA SER A 263 -16.41 15.05 9.32
C SER A 263 -15.98 15.71 8.02
N ARG A 264 -14.68 15.69 7.73
CA ARG A 264 -14.12 16.34 6.56
C ARG A 264 -13.11 15.43 5.84
N VAL A 265 -13.21 15.34 4.53
CA VAL A 265 -12.22 14.65 3.70
C VAL A 265 -10.91 15.44 3.70
N ILE A 266 -9.79 14.76 3.91
CA ILE A 266 -8.46 15.36 3.84
C ILE A 266 -7.89 15.10 2.44
N ASP A 267 -8.01 16.07 1.54
CA ASP A 267 -7.62 15.95 0.13
C ASP A 267 -6.75 17.11 -0.37
N THR A 268 -6.89 18.30 0.21
CA THR A 268 -6.16 19.50 -0.20
C THR A 268 -5.11 19.92 0.83
N SER A 269 -4.15 20.75 0.40
CA SER A 269 -3.15 21.37 1.32
C SER A 269 -3.82 22.17 2.44
N ARG A 270 -4.99 22.76 2.18
CA ARG A 270 -5.76 23.47 3.19
C ARG A 270 -6.32 22.51 4.23
N ASP A 271 -6.84 21.35 3.81
CA ASP A 271 -7.36 20.35 4.74
C ASP A 271 -6.27 19.79 5.65
N ILE A 272 -5.06 19.58 5.09
CA ILE A 272 -3.88 19.17 5.85
C ILE A 272 -3.51 20.23 6.90
N SER A 273 -3.49 21.51 6.51
CA SER A 273 -3.22 22.61 7.43
C SER A 273 -4.28 22.74 8.52
N ASP A 274 -5.56 22.55 8.16
CA ASP A 274 -6.68 22.61 9.09
C ASP A 274 -6.66 21.42 10.07
N TRP A 275 -6.32 20.22 9.57
CA TRP A 275 -6.12 19.03 10.40
C TRP A 275 -4.97 19.24 11.41
N ASN A 276 -3.79 19.63 10.95
CA ASN A 276 -2.63 19.84 11.80
C ASN A 276 -2.82 20.98 12.83
N ALA A 277 -3.70 21.93 12.52
CA ALA A 277 -4.10 22.99 13.45
C ALA A 277 -5.22 22.59 14.42
N GLY A 278 -5.68 21.31 14.39
CA GLY A 278 -6.75 20.80 15.27
C GLY A 278 -8.16 21.34 14.94
N ARG A 279 -8.37 21.87 13.72
CA ARG A 279 -9.68 22.39 13.29
C ARG A 279 -10.60 21.35 12.69
N ILE A 280 -10.13 20.11 12.52
CA ILE A 280 -10.91 18.99 12.02
C ILE A 280 -10.96 17.93 13.12
N SER A 281 -12.13 17.68 13.67
CA SER A 281 -12.34 16.68 14.72
C SER A 281 -12.34 15.24 14.17
N MET A 282 -12.89 15.04 12.95
CA MET A 282 -12.90 13.75 12.26
C MET A 282 -12.43 13.94 10.82
N GLY A 283 -11.18 13.55 10.56
CA GLY A 283 -10.60 13.54 9.22
C GLY A 283 -10.90 12.23 8.49
N LEU A 284 -11.39 12.30 7.25
CA LEU A 284 -11.67 11.13 6.41
C LEU A 284 -10.61 11.00 5.32
N LEU A 285 -9.98 9.82 5.20
CA LEU A 285 -8.91 9.59 4.25
C LEU A 285 -9.09 8.24 3.54
N HIS A 286 -9.08 8.27 2.21
CA HIS A 286 -8.98 7.02 1.44
C HIS A 286 -7.51 6.60 1.32
N PRO A 287 -7.14 5.37 1.66
CA PRO A 287 -5.72 4.95 1.68
C PRO A 287 -4.98 5.17 0.37
N ALA A 288 -5.65 5.02 -0.77
CA ALA A 288 -5.03 5.22 -2.08
C ALA A 288 -4.98 6.68 -2.55
N SER A 289 -5.85 7.58 -2.01
CA SER A 289 -5.90 8.99 -2.41
C SER A 289 -4.93 9.87 -1.62
N GLY A 290 -4.55 9.41 -0.44
CA GLY A 290 -3.56 10.09 0.40
C GLY A 290 -2.20 10.10 -0.28
N GLY A 291 -2.07 10.83 -1.40
CA GLY A 291 -0.87 10.92 -2.22
C GLY A 291 0.39 11.00 -1.37
N HIS A 292 1.51 10.53 -1.90
CA HIS A 292 2.75 10.36 -1.18
C HIS A 292 3.14 11.60 -0.35
N GLY A 293 3.41 11.39 0.95
CA GLY A 293 4.04 12.40 1.79
C GLY A 293 3.14 13.32 2.60
N LEU A 294 1.83 13.03 2.79
CA LEU A 294 1.01 13.82 3.70
C LEU A 294 1.56 13.73 5.14
N ASN A 295 1.84 14.87 5.75
CA ASN A 295 2.25 14.98 7.15
C ASN A 295 1.02 15.33 7.99
N LEU A 296 0.47 14.35 8.70
CA LEU A 296 -0.74 14.50 9.51
C LEU A 296 -0.49 14.29 11.02
N GLN A 297 0.76 14.07 11.41
CA GLN A 297 1.12 13.70 12.78
C GLN A 297 0.85 14.80 13.84
N GLU A 298 0.73 16.06 13.42
CA GLU A 298 0.48 17.16 14.36
C GLU A 298 -1.01 17.28 14.74
N GLY A 299 -1.91 16.81 13.87
CA GLY A 299 -3.35 16.99 14.04
C GLY A 299 -4.02 15.94 14.93
N GLY A 300 -3.41 14.78 15.14
CA GLY A 300 -4.02 13.73 15.95
C GLY A 300 -3.12 12.50 16.13
N SER A 301 -3.55 11.57 16.97
CA SER A 301 -2.82 10.34 17.29
C SER A 301 -3.69 9.08 17.23
N THR A 302 -4.90 9.18 16.69
CA THR A 302 -5.83 8.04 16.59
C THR A 302 -6.19 7.78 15.12
N VAL A 303 -5.98 6.57 14.65
CA VAL A 303 -6.43 6.07 13.35
C VAL A 303 -7.56 5.07 13.57
N ILE A 304 -8.63 5.17 12.81
CA ILE A 304 -9.74 4.21 12.82
C ILE A 304 -9.93 3.65 11.41
N TRP A 305 -9.64 2.38 11.21
CA TRP A 305 -9.93 1.65 9.98
C TRP A 305 -11.40 1.22 9.97
N TYR A 306 -12.24 2.02 9.31
CA TYR A 306 -13.64 1.70 9.04
C TYR A 306 -13.76 0.69 7.89
N GLY A 307 -13.03 0.92 6.81
CA GLY A 307 -12.93 0.03 5.65
C GLY A 307 -11.51 -0.53 5.51
N LEU A 308 -11.37 -1.85 5.54
CA LEU A 308 -10.08 -2.53 5.46
C LEU A 308 -9.58 -2.66 4.01
N THR A 309 -8.28 -2.83 3.83
CA THR A 309 -7.63 -3.00 2.52
C THR A 309 -6.78 -4.26 2.48
N TRP A 310 -6.74 -4.93 1.32
CA TRP A 310 -5.81 -6.06 1.06
C TRP A 310 -4.36 -5.62 0.84
N SER A 311 -4.12 -4.32 0.65
CA SER A 311 -2.80 -3.80 0.36
C SER A 311 -2.05 -3.46 1.65
N LEU A 312 -1.06 -4.28 2.01
CA LEU A 312 -0.16 -3.98 3.12
C LEU A 312 0.55 -2.63 2.93
N GLU A 313 0.94 -2.31 1.70
CA GLU A 313 1.57 -1.04 1.35
C GLU A 313 0.69 0.16 1.72
N LEU A 314 -0.58 0.18 1.27
CA LEU A 314 -1.53 1.25 1.59
C LEU A 314 -1.86 1.30 3.09
N TYR A 315 -1.95 0.13 3.72
CA TYR A 315 -2.17 0.02 5.16
C TYR A 315 -1.03 0.66 5.96
N GLN A 316 0.21 0.30 5.68
CA GLN A 316 1.37 0.85 6.36
C GLN A 316 1.58 2.33 6.05
N GLN A 317 1.37 2.76 4.79
CA GLN A 317 1.47 4.16 4.39
C GLN A 317 0.46 5.05 5.13
N LEU A 318 -0.79 4.61 5.28
CA LEU A 318 -1.78 5.38 6.01
C LEU A 318 -1.44 5.47 7.50
N ASN A 319 -1.08 4.36 8.13
CA ASN A 319 -0.69 4.35 9.54
C ASN A 319 0.52 5.25 9.81
N ALA A 320 1.49 5.28 8.89
CA ALA A 320 2.66 6.14 8.96
C ALA A 320 2.36 7.65 8.79
N ARG A 321 1.12 8.04 8.48
CA ARG A 321 0.73 9.47 8.47
C ARG A 321 0.71 10.05 9.88
N LEU A 322 0.34 9.24 10.88
CA LEU A 322 0.28 9.62 12.29
C LEU A 322 1.41 8.99 13.10
N TRP A 323 1.72 7.71 12.85
CA TRP A 323 2.79 7.00 13.53
C TRP A 323 4.13 7.23 12.85
N ARG A 324 4.77 8.33 13.22
CA ARG A 324 6.08 8.74 12.68
C ARG A 324 6.83 9.65 13.61
N GLN A 325 8.10 9.89 13.30
CA GLN A 325 8.91 10.88 14.01
C GLN A 325 8.25 12.27 13.95
N GLY A 326 8.30 13.00 15.06
CA GLY A 326 7.68 14.32 15.18
C GLY A 326 6.24 14.29 15.67
N GLN A 327 5.67 13.11 15.95
CA GLN A 327 4.40 12.99 16.65
C GLN A 327 4.55 13.52 18.08
N SER A 328 3.69 14.48 18.47
CA SER A 328 3.70 15.11 19.80
C SER A 328 3.06 14.23 20.89
N ALA A 329 2.19 13.30 20.51
CA ALA A 329 1.58 12.35 21.45
C ALA A 329 2.57 11.24 21.82
N GLY A 330 2.56 10.82 23.09
CA GLY A 330 3.41 9.70 23.55
C GLY A 330 3.05 8.36 22.92
N ALA A 331 1.80 8.19 22.46
CA ALA A 331 1.31 6.97 21.81
C ALA A 331 0.40 7.31 20.63
N VAL A 332 0.45 6.45 19.61
CA VAL A 332 -0.51 6.41 18.49
C VAL A 332 -1.36 5.15 18.63
N VAL A 333 -2.67 5.31 18.52
CA VAL A 333 -3.64 4.22 18.62
C VAL A 333 -4.26 3.96 17.26
N ILE A 334 -4.26 2.70 16.83
CA ILE A 334 -4.88 2.26 15.58
C ILE A 334 -5.99 1.27 15.92
N HIS A 335 -7.22 1.64 15.62
CA HIS A 335 -8.39 0.78 15.77
C HIS A 335 -8.79 0.19 14.43
N HIS A 336 -9.11 -1.10 14.40
CA HIS A 336 -9.65 -1.79 13.25
C HIS A 336 -11.07 -2.24 13.57
N ILE A 337 -12.08 -1.67 12.90
CA ILE A 337 -13.46 -2.14 13.04
C ILE A 337 -13.65 -3.35 12.14
N VAL A 338 -13.87 -4.51 12.74
CA VAL A 338 -13.93 -5.81 12.07
C VAL A 338 -15.31 -6.42 12.29
N ALA A 339 -16.04 -6.67 11.22
CA ALA A 339 -17.29 -7.42 11.31
C ALA A 339 -16.98 -8.91 11.47
N ALA A 340 -17.29 -9.47 12.64
CA ALA A 340 -17.04 -10.87 12.97
C ALA A 340 -17.80 -11.82 12.03
N GLY A 341 -17.19 -12.95 11.66
CA GLY A 341 -17.78 -13.92 10.73
C GLY A 341 -17.84 -13.44 9.27
N THR A 342 -17.17 -12.35 8.91
CA THR A 342 -17.17 -11.80 7.56
C THR A 342 -15.77 -11.81 6.92
N HIS A 343 -15.71 -11.35 5.68
CA HIS A 343 -14.47 -11.24 4.91
C HIS A 343 -13.45 -10.24 5.49
N ASP A 344 -13.84 -9.39 6.42
CA ASP A 344 -12.93 -8.52 7.17
C ASP A 344 -11.85 -9.32 7.91
N GLU A 345 -12.23 -10.46 8.50
CA GLU A 345 -11.28 -11.32 9.21
C GLU A 345 -10.23 -11.92 8.28
N ASP A 346 -10.62 -12.24 7.02
CA ASP A 346 -9.68 -12.73 6.02
C ASP A 346 -8.66 -11.65 5.64
N VAL A 347 -9.11 -10.38 5.54
CA VAL A 347 -8.24 -9.24 5.27
C VAL A 347 -7.26 -9.04 6.42
N MET A 348 -7.72 -9.04 7.67
CA MET A 348 -6.84 -8.89 8.84
C MET A 348 -5.77 -9.97 8.88
N ARG A 349 -6.16 -11.25 8.76
CA ARG A 349 -5.20 -12.37 8.69
C ARG A 349 -4.21 -12.25 7.53
N ALA A 350 -4.64 -11.71 6.40
CA ALA A 350 -3.75 -11.51 5.25
C ALA A 350 -2.75 -10.37 5.48
N LEU A 351 -3.16 -9.27 6.11
CA LEU A 351 -2.28 -8.17 6.47
C LEU A 351 -1.22 -8.62 7.47
N GLU A 352 -1.61 -9.33 8.54
CA GLU A 352 -0.69 -9.87 9.53
C GLU A 352 0.37 -10.81 8.91
N ARG A 353 -0.06 -11.76 8.05
CA ARG A 353 0.86 -12.67 7.35
C ARG A 353 1.83 -11.94 6.41
N LYS A 354 1.36 -10.91 5.71
CA LYS A 354 2.19 -10.13 4.80
C LYS A 354 3.21 -9.28 5.58
N ASP A 355 2.82 -8.73 6.71
CA ASP A 355 3.71 -7.95 7.58
C ASP A 355 4.83 -8.82 8.15
N VAL A 356 4.51 -10.03 8.62
CA VAL A 356 5.51 -11.01 9.08
C VAL A 356 6.48 -11.38 7.96
N GLY A 357 5.99 -11.65 6.74
CA GLY A 357 6.84 -11.97 5.59
C GLY A 357 7.77 -10.81 5.21
N GLN A 358 7.27 -9.58 5.26
CA GLN A 358 8.10 -8.40 5.01
C GLN A 358 9.14 -8.17 6.11
N ALA A 359 8.79 -8.37 7.38
CA ALA A 359 9.71 -8.27 8.49
C ALA A 359 10.84 -9.31 8.40
N ALA A 360 10.54 -10.53 7.94
CA ALA A 360 11.54 -11.57 7.71
C ALA A 360 12.54 -11.18 6.60
N LEU A 361 12.06 -10.61 5.49
CA LEU A 361 12.93 -10.07 4.43
C LEU A 361 13.88 -9.00 4.98
N ILE A 362 13.34 -8.04 5.72
CA ILE A 362 14.13 -6.95 6.31
C ILE A 362 15.18 -7.48 7.28
N ALA A 363 14.81 -8.43 8.15
CA ALA A 363 15.74 -9.04 9.11
C ALA A 363 16.86 -9.84 8.42
N ALA A 364 16.54 -10.59 7.37
CA ALA A 364 17.53 -11.34 6.60
C ALA A 364 18.56 -10.43 5.90
N VAL A 365 18.11 -9.31 5.33
CA VAL A 365 19.01 -8.31 4.73
C VAL A 365 19.92 -7.69 5.80
N LYS A 366 19.42 -7.37 7.00
CA LYS A 366 20.26 -6.86 8.10
C LYS A 366 21.33 -7.86 8.52
N ALA A 367 20.98 -9.13 8.72
CA ALA A 367 21.92 -10.18 9.11
C ALA A 367 23.08 -10.34 8.10
N GLN A 368 22.80 -10.20 6.80
CA GLN A 368 23.84 -10.25 5.76
C GLN A 368 24.80 -9.06 5.85
N MET A 369 24.33 -7.88 6.24
CA MET A 369 25.19 -6.69 6.39
C MET A 369 26.16 -6.86 7.58
N GLU A 370 25.71 -7.39 8.72
CA GLU A 370 26.54 -7.62 9.89
C GLU A 370 27.68 -8.58 9.56
N VAL A 371 27.40 -9.70 8.88
CA VAL A 371 28.41 -10.67 8.42
C VAL A 371 29.41 -10.05 7.43
N SER A 372 28.98 -9.10 6.59
CA SER A 372 29.85 -8.45 5.62
C SER A 372 30.75 -7.38 6.22
N HIS A 373 30.38 -6.78 7.36
CA HIS A 373 31.24 -5.86 8.10
C HIS A 373 32.32 -6.60 8.88
N GLU A 374 31.98 -7.71 9.55
CA GLU A 374 32.94 -8.53 10.27
C GLU A 374 34.05 -9.18 9.39
N ARG A 375 33.81 -9.29 8.06
CA ARG A 375 34.81 -9.81 7.11
C ARG A 375 35.73 -8.73 6.51
N LYS A 376 35.54 -7.46 6.85
CA LYS A 376 36.35 -6.33 6.35
C LYS A 376 37.28 -5.75 7.41
N ASP A 377 37.13 -6.17 8.68
CA ASP A 377 38.06 -5.95 9.79
C ASP A 377 38.96 -7.19 9.95
#